data_391d7ebbc1ca8309d40dea46240af2ba
#
_entry.id   391d7ebbc1ca8309d40dea46240af2ba
#
_cell.length_a   1.000
_cell.length_b   1.000
_cell.length_c   1.000
_cell.angle_alpha   90.00
_cell.angle_beta   90.00
_cell.angle_gamma   90.00
#
_symmetry.space_group_name_H-M   'P 1'
#
loop_
_entity.id
_entity.type
_entity.pdbx_description
1 polymer ?
#
loop_
_entity_poly.entity_id
_entity_poly.type
_entity_poly.pdbx_seq_one_letter_code
_entity_poly.pdbx_strand_id
1 'polypeptide(L)'
;MLLPWVSGLGAGIVFLHFLQKLLLPYFWQDLWFLLKVIRCGIRIERYRRQGELVTVLDTFLSHARRQPRKPFIVFEGDTYTYEDVDKRSSRVAHVFLNHSPLAKGDTVALLMSNEPDFVHVWFGLAKLGCVVAFLNTNIRSHSLLHCVRSCQPRALVVGADLLEAVEEILPSLPADLRVWAVRDSVPRGVASLTEKLRTASDKPLPRSHHVASNLKTPSLYIFTSGTTGVPKAAVITQLQALKGAAGLWAFGCTSDDIIYITLPLYHSSGAILGIGGCIELGATCVLKKKFSASQFWNDCKKYNVTVFQYIGEICRYLCKQPKREGEKDHQVRLAVGNGVRSDVWREFLDRFGNIKMCELYGATEGNICFMNHTGKIGAVGRTNFFYKLFFTFELIKYDFQKDEPIRNQQGWCSHVKKDGKEKTLQPRRLLILLECWISYKNQTYMVWQCQEKMETTGTFKPKKFQLVQEGFSPLKISDPLYFMDNLKKTYVPLTKGLYDQIMLGEIKL
;
A
#
# COMPACT_ATOMS: atom_id res chain seq x y z
N MET A 1 24.99 33.44 -46.33
CA MET A 1 24.99 31.97 -46.52
C MET A 1 24.58 31.15 -45.29
N LEU A 2 24.45 31.69 -44.09
CA LEU A 2 24.07 30.93 -42.86
C LEU A 2 22.54 30.79 -42.67
N LEU A 3 21.68 31.65 -43.21
CA LEU A 3 20.22 31.63 -43.01
C LEU A 3 19.52 30.33 -43.47
N PRO A 4 19.77 29.77 -44.64
CA PRO A 4 19.08 28.56 -45.08
C PRO A 4 19.43 27.29 -44.26
N TRP A 5 20.63 27.24 -43.66
CA TRP A 5 21.02 26.12 -42.79
C TRP A 5 20.35 26.17 -41.42
N VAL A 6 20.11 27.37 -40.87
CA VAL A 6 19.42 27.55 -39.60
C VAL A 6 17.92 27.23 -39.76
N SER A 7 17.30 27.61 -40.87
CA SER A 7 15.90 27.23 -41.14
C SER A 7 15.72 25.73 -41.38
N GLY A 8 16.65 25.09 -42.10
CA GLY A 8 16.63 23.64 -42.30
C GLY A 8 16.83 22.83 -41.01
N LEU A 9 17.75 23.26 -40.16
CA LEU A 9 17.94 22.67 -38.82
C LEU A 9 16.70 22.82 -37.93
N GLY A 10 16.07 24.01 -37.94
CA GLY A 10 14.83 24.29 -37.22
C GLY A 10 13.67 23.38 -37.70
N ALA A 11 13.48 23.26 -39.00
CA ALA A 11 12.45 22.38 -39.58
C ALA A 11 12.73 20.90 -39.24
N GLY A 12 13.98 20.45 -39.28
CA GLY A 12 14.39 19.10 -38.91
C GLY A 12 14.11 18.78 -37.43
N ILE A 13 14.40 19.71 -36.52
CA ILE A 13 14.10 19.55 -35.08
C ILE A 13 12.59 19.47 -34.82
N VAL A 14 11.79 20.33 -35.47
CA VAL A 14 10.34 20.33 -35.36
C VAL A 14 9.76 19.01 -35.91
N PHE A 15 10.26 18.54 -37.05
CA PHE A 15 9.84 17.26 -37.63
C PHE A 15 10.20 16.08 -36.73
N LEU A 16 11.43 16.03 -36.18
CA LEU A 16 11.86 15.01 -35.24
C LEU A 16 11.04 15.04 -33.94
N HIS A 17 10.71 16.22 -33.44
CA HIS A 17 9.82 16.35 -32.28
C HIS A 17 8.39 15.88 -32.56
N PHE A 18 7.87 16.19 -33.75
CA PHE A 18 6.58 15.68 -34.21
C PHE A 18 6.57 14.16 -34.33
N LEU A 19 7.59 13.60 -34.99
CA LEU A 19 7.78 12.16 -35.14
C LEU A 19 7.93 11.47 -33.79
N GLN A 20 8.70 12.05 -32.87
CA GLN A 20 8.84 11.56 -31.49
C GLN A 20 7.50 11.57 -30.76
N LYS A 21 6.69 12.63 -30.86
CA LYS A 21 5.35 12.67 -30.26
C LYS A 21 4.41 11.62 -30.85
N LEU A 22 4.52 11.33 -32.14
CA LEU A 22 3.70 10.34 -32.82
C LEU A 22 4.08 8.92 -32.43
N LEU A 23 5.38 8.60 -32.45
CA LEU A 23 5.89 7.24 -32.20
C LEU A 23 6.05 6.93 -30.69
N LEU A 24 6.43 7.93 -29.90
CA LEU A 24 6.76 7.80 -28.48
C LEU A 24 6.12 8.95 -27.67
N PRO A 25 4.78 9.00 -27.57
CA PRO A 25 4.06 10.16 -27.00
C PRO A 25 4.43 10.47 -25.54
N TYR A 26 4.92 9.47 -24.80
CA TYR A 26 5.30 9.61 -23.38
C TYR A 26 6.83 9.59 -23.15
N PHE A 27 7.64 9.74 -24.19
CA PHE A 27 9.10 9.61 -24.12
C PHE A 27 9.73 10.47 -22.99
N TRP A 28 9.38 11.75 -22.93
CA TRP A 28 9.94 12.66 -21.92
C TRP A 28 9.49 12.31 -20.49
N GLN A 29 8.26 11.86 -20.33
CA GLN A 29 7.74 11.42 -19.04
C GLN A 29 8.43 10.12 -18.59
N ASP A 30 8.63 9.18 -19.51
CA ASP A 30 9.33 7.92 -19.27
C ASP A 30 10.81 8.17 -18.93
N LEU A 31 11.48 9.07 -19.66
CA LEU A 31 12.86 9.45 -19.40
C LEU A 31 13.01 10.14 -18.04
N TRP A 32 12.11 11.07 -17.72
CA TRP A 32 12.11 11.73 -16.43
C TRP A 32 11.88 10.77 -15.27
N PHE A 33 10.97 9.83 -15.42
CA PHE A 33 10.74 8.76 -14.44
C PHE A 33 11.99 7.88 -14.28
N LEU A 34 12.63 7.51 -15.39
CA LEU A 34 13.89 6.76 -15.38
C LEU A 34 15.00 7.49 -14.61
N LEU A 35 15.18 8.79 -14.86
CA LEU A 35 16.19 9.60 -14.15
C LEU A 35 15.93 9.64 -12.64
N LYS A 36 14.66 9.68 -12.21
CA LYS A 36 14.30 9.54 -10.80
C LYS A 36 14.70 8.16 -10.24
N VAL A 37 14.39 7.08 -10.94
CA VAL A 37 14.76 5.72 -10.51
C VAL A 37 16.27 5.56 -10.39
N ILE A 38 17.03 6.05 -11.39
CA ILE A 38 18.51 6.05 -11.37
C ILE A 38 19.04 6.86 -10.19
N ARG A 39 18.50 8.06 -9.94
CA ARG A 39 18.90 8.90 -8.81
C ARG A 39 18.67 8.22 -7.47
N CYS A 40 17.54 7.53 -7.33
CA CYS A 40 17.26 6.72 -6.13
C CYS A 40 18.27 5.58 -5.97
N GLY A 41 18.56 4.84 -7.06
CA GLY A 41 19.55 3.77 -7.07
C GLY A 41 20.97 4.26 -6.71
N ILE A 42 21.41 5.38 -7.29
CA ILE A 42 22.72 6.00 -6.99
C ILE A 42 22.79 6.40 -5.52
N ARG A 43 21.72 6.97 -4.94
CA ARG A 43 21.67 7.35 -3.52
C ARG A 43 21.83 6.13 -2.62
N ILE A 44 21.10 5.05 -2.87
CA ILE A 44 21.19 3.79 -2.10
C ILE A 44 22.62 3.20 -2.23
N GLU A 45 23.17 3.19 -3.45
CA GLU A 45 24.50 2.66 -3.70
C GLU A 45 25.61 3.52 -3.04
N ARG A 46 25.46 4.85 -3.02
CA ARG A 46 26.38 5.75 -2.30
C ARG A 46 26.42 5.42 -0.81
N TYR A 47 25.26 5.27 -0.16
CA TYR A 47 25.19 4.89 1.24
C TYR A 47 25.85 3.52 1.50
N ARG A 48 25.62 2.56 0.61
CA ARG A 48 26.25 1.25 0.70
C ARG A 48 27.79 1.32 0.64
N ARG A 49 28.34 2.14 -0.28
CA ARG A 49 29.79 2.28 -0.46
C ARG A 49 30.46 3.03 0.70
N GLN A 50 29.76 3.95 1.33
CA GLN A 50 30.25 4.68 2.49
C GLN A 50 30.25 3.85 3.79
N GLY A 51 29.80 2.57 3.73
CA GLY A 51 29.65 1.73 4.91
C GLY A 51 28.48 2.14 5.82
N GLU A 52 27.75 3.18 5.43
CA GLU A 52 26.60 3.69 6.15
C GLU A 52 25.32 3.15 5.53
N LEU A 53 24.75 2.12 6.14
CA LEU A 53 23.42 1.65 5.77
C LEU A 53 22.38 2.60 6.35
N VAL A 54 21.80 3.44 5.50
CA VAL A 54 20.72 4.37 5.86
C VAL A 54 19.39 3.63 5.76
N THR A 55 18.64 3.63 6.84
CA THR A 55 17.29 3.06 6.92
C THR A 55 16.23 4.15 6.88
N VAL A 56 14.95 3.79 6.86
CA VAL A 56 13.84 4.74 7.02
C VAL A 56 13.95 5.48 8.35
N LEU A 57 14.37 4.78 9.43
CA LEU A 57 14.61 5.40 10.74
C LEU A 57 15.74 6.43 10.68
N ASP A 58 16.86 6.14 10.02
CA ASP A 58 17.97 7.10 9.89
C ASP A 58 17.55 8.36 9.14
N THR A 59 16.70 8.21 8.10
CA THR A 59 16.11 9.34 7.36
C THR A 59 15.22 10.18 8.28
N PHE A 60 14.36 9.53 9.07
CA PHE A 60 13.54 10.22 10.09
C PHE A 60 14.41 11.00 11.09
N LEU A 61 15.42 10.36 11.70
CA LEU A 61 16.33 11.00 12.65
C LEU A 61 17.10 12.16 12.03
N SER A 62 17.42 12.07 10.74
CA SER A 62 18.03 13.19 9.99
C SER A 62 17.08 14.38 9.90
N HIS A 63 15.80 14.18 9.64
CA HIS A 63 14.80 15.25 9.63
C HIS A 63 14.54 15.80 11.03
N ALA A 64 14.46 14.95 12.05
CA ALA A 64 14.32 15.40 13.44
C ALA A 64 15.45 16.35 13.88
N ARG A 65 16.67 16.14 13.37
CA ARG A 65 17.80 17.05 13.61
C ARG A 65 17.78 18.32 12.75
N ARG A 66 17.39 18.20 11.45
CA ARG A 66 17.47 19.32 10.49
C ARG A 66 16.29 20.28 10.58
N GLN A 67 15.11 19.76 10.87
CA GLN A 67 13.85 20.51 10.93
C GLN A 67 13.00 20.09 12.15
N PRO A 68 13.55 20.22 13.39
CA PRO A 68 12.92 19.67 14.60
C PRO A 68 11.50 20.17 14.83
N ARG A 69 11.24 21.46 14.54
CA ARG A 69 9.96 22.13 14.78
C ARG A 69 8.92 21.93 13.67
N LYS A 70 9.31 21.29 12.55
CA LYS A 70 8.37 21.06 11.46
C LYS A 70 7.31 20.04 11.92
N PRO A 71 6.01 20.30 11.66
CA PRO A 71 4.96 19.31 11.87
C PRO A 71 5.26 18.03 11.10
N PHE A 72 5.23 16.89 11.80
CA PHE A 72 5.35 15.57 11.17
C PHE A 72 4.01 14.86 11.16
N ILE A 73 3.31 14.79 12.28
CA ILE A 73 1.99 14.17 12.38
C ILE A 73 1.00 15.19 12.91
N VAL A 74 -0.10 15.38 12.18
CA VAL A 74 -1.30 16.08 12.66
C VAL A 74 -2.39 15.04 12.84
N PHE A 75 -2.95 14.95 14.05
CA PHE A 75 -3.95 13.96 14.41
C PHE A 75 -5.03 14.58 15.30
N GLU A 76 -6.28 14.59 14.82
CA GLU A 76 -7.47 15.06 15.55
C GLU A 76 -7.36 16.47 16.16
N GLY A 77 -6.52 17.31 15.55
CA GLY A 77 -6.28 18.69 15.99
C GLY A 77 -4.93 18.88 16.68
N ASP A 78 -4.35 17.84 17.25
CA ASP A 78 -3.01 17.87 17.82
C ASP A 78 -1.92 17.82 16.76
N THR A 79 -0.81 18.50 17.01
CA THR A 79 0.34 18.53 16.13
C THR A 79 1.58 17.99 16.85
N TYR A 80 2.22 17.00 16.23
CA TYR A 80 3.48 16.40 16.68
C TYR A 80 4.57 16.76 15.69
N THR A 81 5.59 17.48 16.14
CA THR A 81 6.77 17.82 15.33
C THR A 81 7.68 16.61 15.14
N TYR A 82 8.65 16.71 14.23
CA TYR A 82 9.69 15.68 14.06
C TYR A 82 10.44 15.44 15.38
N GLU A 83 10.71 16.48 16.16
CA GLU A 83 11.35 16.38 17.48
C GLU A 83 10.46 15.71 18.51
N ASP A 84 9.16 16.03 18.55
CA ASP A 84 8.22 15.40 19.49
C ASP A 84 8.16 13.89 19.27
N VAL A 85 8.06 13.47 18.00
CA VAL A 85 8.03 12.05 17.66
C VAL A 85 9.36 11.37 17.97
N ASP A 86 10.50 12.05 17.77
CA ASP A 86 11.81 11.52 18.15
C ASP A 86 11.94 11.33 19.66
N LYS A 87 11.57 12.33 20.48
CA LYS A 87 11.56 12.23 21.94
C LYS A 87 10.62 11.14 22.45
N ARG A 88 9.39 11.10 21.94
CA ARG A 88 8.39 10.10 22.37
C ARG A 88 8.84 8.67 22.00
N SER A 89 9.37 8.47 20.80
CA SER A 89 9.92 7.17 20.41
C SER A 89 11.18 6.79 21.19
N SER A 90 12.00 7.76 21.62
CA SER A 90 13.13 7.50 22.53
C SER A 90 12.65 7.02 23.90
N ARG A 91 11.58 7.61 24.45
CA ARG A 91 10.97 7.13 25.71
C ARG A 91 10.52 5.68 25.60
N VAL A 92 9.85 5.31 24.49
CA VAL A 92 9.47 3.92 24.24
C VAL A 92 10.70 3.01 24.27
N ALA A 93 11.76 3.39 23.54
CA ALA A 93 13.00 2.58 23.51
C ALA A 93 13.61 2.41 24.92
N HIS A 94 13.66 3.47 25.73
CA HIS A 94 14.18 3.41 27.10
C HIS A 94 13.30 2.55 28.01
N VAL A 95 11.98 2.53 27.83
CA VAL A 95 11.09 1.62 28.60
C VAL A 95 11.47 0.17 28.31
N PHE A 96 11.65 -0.20 27.04
CA PHE A 96 12.02 -1.58 26.71
C PHE A 96 13.42 -1.95 27.18
N LEU A 97 14.40 -1.04 27.10
CA LEU A 97 15.75 -1.28 27.63
C LEU A 97 15.73 -1.58 29.14
N ASN A 98 14.91 -0.87 29.89
CA ASN A 98 14.92 -0.94 31.35
C ASN A 98 13.99 -2.03 31.92
N HIS A 99 12.88 -2.32 31.25
CA HIS A 99 11.83 -3.18 31.82
C HIS A 99 11.58 -4.47 31.04
N SER A 100 12.00 -4.55 29.78
CA SER A 100 11.85 -5.74 28.94
C SER A 100 12.97 -5.77 27.91
N PRO A 101 14.23 -6.01 28.34
CA PRO A 101 15.38 -5.92 27.45
C PRO A 101 15.19 -6.75 26.20
N LEU A 102 15.32 -6.10 25.05
CA LEU A 102 15.20 -6.68 23.72
C LEU A 102 16.57 -6.69 23.06
N ALA A 103 16.88 -7.79 22.39
CA ALA A 103 18.07 -7.89 21.55
C ALA A 103 17.78 -7.36 20.14
N LYS A 104 18.82 -6.91 19.47
CA LYS A 104 18.76 -6.53 18.06
C LYS A 104 18.30 -7.72 17.22
N GLY A 105 17.29 -7.51 16.39
CA GLY A 105 16.64 -8.53 15.58
C GLY A 105 15.47 -9.24 16.27
N ASP A 106 15.23 -9.00 17.55
CA ASP A 106 14.02 -9.50 18.20
C ASP A 106 12.77 -8.95 17.54
N THR A 107 11.73 -9.77 17.49
CA THR A 107 10.44 -9.37 16.96
C THR A 107 9.54 -8.85 18.09
N VAL A 108 8.84 -7.73 17.82
CA VAL A 108 7.77 -7.22 18.68
C VAL A 108 6.50 -7.08 17.86
N ALA A 109 5.41 -7.69 18.33
CA ALA A 109 4.11 -7.55 17.70
C ALA A 109 3.44 -6.24 18.12
N LEU A 110 2.83 -5.54 17.18
CA LEU A 110 2.13 -4.27 17.41
C LEU A 110 0.69 -4.39 16.90
N LEU A 111 -0.27 -4.35 17.82
CA LEU A 111 -1.70 -4.32 17.56
C LEU A 111 -2.26 -2.96 17.99
N MET A 112 -2.38 -2.03 17.05
CA MET A 112 -2.78 -0.66 17.37
C MET A 112 -3.52 -0.02 16.19
N SER A 113 -4.50 0.79 16.49
CA SER A 113 -5.24 1.61 15.52
C SER A 113 -4.36 2.73 14.94
N ASN A 114 -4.85 3.43 13.92
CA ASN A 114 -4.17 4.61 13.39
C ASN A 114 -4.17 5.72 14.44
N GLU A 115 -3.05 5.91 15.10
CA GLU A 115 -2.82 6.97 16.08
C GLU A 115 -1.33 7.29 16.15
N PRO A 116 -0.91 8.45 16.69
CA PRO A 116 0.50 8.83 16.80
C PRO A 116 1.33 7.81 17.57
N ASP A 117 0.76 7.17 18.60
CA ASP A 117 1.45 6.18 19.41
C ASP A 117 1.87 4.93 18.61
N PHE A 118 1.15 4.58 17.52
CA PHE A 118 1.61 3.56 16.59
C PHE A 118 3.01 3.90 16.05
N VAL A 119 3.22 5.15 15.64
CA VAL A 119 4.50 5.61 15.08
C VAL A 119 5.56 5.74 16.19
N HIS A 120 5.18 6.21 17.38
CA HIS A 120 6.09 6.32 18.52
C HIS A 120 6.62 4.94 18.94
N VAL A 121 5.75 3.94 19.03
CA VAL A 121 6.12 2.56 19.38
C VAL A 121 6.94 1.93 18.26
N TRP A 122 6.51 2.05 17.00
CA TRP A 122 7.27 1.53 15.86
C TRP A 122 8.70 2.06 15.85
N PHE A 123 8.89 3.39 15.96
CA PHE A 123 10.23 3.99 15.91
C PHE A 123 11.02 3.73 17.17
N GLY A 124 10.39 3.66 18.34
CA GLY A 124 11.05 3.26 19.58
C GLY A 124 11.67 1.87 19.49
N LEU A 125 10.92 0.91 18.99
CA LEU A 125 11.41 -0.46 18.74
C LEU A 125 12.45 -0.51 17.62
N ALA A 126 12.26 0.26 16.56
CA ALA A 126 13.26 0.38 15.49
C ALA A 126 14.58 0.98 15.98
N LYS A 127 14.57 1.92 16.96
CA LYS A 127 15.78 2.46 17.62
C LYS A 127 16.55 1.41 18.41
N LEU A 128 15.92 0.31 18.79
CA LEU A 128 16.55 -0.86 19.41
C LEU A 128 17.00 -1.92 18.39
N GLY A 129 16.75 -1.67 17.11
CA GLY A 129 17.06 -2.64 16.05
C GLY A 129 16.09 -3.82 15.99
N CYS A 130 14.92 -3.72 16.62
CA CYS A 130 13.89 -4.74 16.60
C CYS A 130 13.14 -4.77 15.27
N VAL A 131 12.59 -5.93 14.93
CA VAL A 131 11.64 -6.12 13.82
C VAL A 131 10.23 -5.95 14.37
N VAL A 132 9.42 -5.07 13.77
CA VAL A 132 8.05 -4.85 14.25
C VAL A 132 7.05 -5.59 13.37
N ALA A 133 6.22 -6.46 13.98
CA ALA A 133 5.16 -7.17 13.30
C ALA A 133 3.83 -6.42 13.44
N PHE A 134 3.34 -5.84 12.35
CA PHE A 134 2.08 -5.08 12.35
C PHE A 134 0.90 -6.03 12.23
N LEU A 135 0.07 -6.08 13.27
CA LEU A 135 -1.11 -6.92 13.32
C LEU A 135 -2.35 -6.17 12.83
N ASN A 136 -3.19 -6.85 12.08
CA ASN A 136 -4.45 -6.28 11.58
C ASN A 136 -5.43 -6.08 12.75
N THR A 137 -5.90 -4.86 12.92
CA THR A 137 -6.80 -4.45 14.01
C THR A 137 -8.21 -5.05 13.92
N ASN A 138 -8.56 -5.67 12.80
CA ASN A 138 -9.89 -6.28 12.59
C ASN A 138 -9.93 -7.80 12.85
N ILE A 139 -8.79 -8.44 13.11
CA ILE A 139 -8.75 -9.88 13.44
C ILE A 139 -8.98 -10.10 14.94
N ARG A 140 -9.55 -11.25 15.29
CA ARG A 140 -9.89 -11.63 16.66
C ARG A 140 -9.55 -13.09 16.91
N SER A 141 -9.59 -13.50 18.17
CA SER A 141 -9.57 -14.91 18.62
C SER A 141 -8.48 -15.72 17.94
N HIS A 142 -8.81 -16.83 17.32
CA HIS A 142 -7.89 -17.75 16.65
C HIS A 142 -6.99 -17.08 15.60
N SER A 143 -7.53 -16.17 14.78
CA SER A 143 -6.75 -15.47 13.74
C SER A 143 -5.71 -14.53 14.34
N LEU A 144 -6.04 -13.84 15.45
CA LEU A 144 -5.09 -12.99 16.16
C LEU A 144 -4.00 -13.83 16.82
N LEU A 145 -4.38 -14.90 17.52
CA LEU A 145 -3.43 -15.84 18.14
C LEU A 145 -2.48 -16.46 17.11
N HIS A 146 -3.02 -16.85 15.93
CA HIS A 146 -2.21 -17.37 14.84
C HIS A 146 -1.16 -16.34 14.37
N CYS A 147 -1.54 -15.08 14.17
CA CYS A 147 -0.61 -14.03 13.75
C CYS A 147 0.49 -13.80 14.80
N VAL A 148 0.13 -13.73 16.09
CA VAL A 148 1.11 -13.59 17.18
C VAL A 148 2.09 -14.77 17.18
N ARG A 149 1.59 -16.01 17.15
CA ARG A 149 2.44 -17.21 17.14
C ARG A 149 3.33 -17.30 15.90
N SER A 150 2.83 -16.87 14.74
CA SER A 150 3.57 -16.95 13.47
C SER A 150 4.82 -16.06 13.43
N CYS A 151 4.82 -14.93 14.13
CA CYS A 151 5.99 -14.03 14.16
C CYS A 151 6.86 -14.20 15.40
N GLN A 152 6.51 -15.11 16.31
CA GLN A 152 7.28 -15.47 17.53
C GLN A 152 7.84 -14.24 18.26
N PRO A 153 6.99 -13.30 18.69
CA PRO A 153 7.48 -12.05 19.25
C PRO A 153 7.95 -12.23 20.71
N ARG A 154 8.91 -11.41 21.11
CA ARG A 154 9.34 -11.29 22.53
C ARG A 154 8.40 -10.44 23.36
N ALA A 155 7.70 -9.51 22.71
CA ALA A 155 6.69 -8.68 23.33
C ALA A 155 5.52 -8.40 22.36
N LEU A 156 4.34 -8.15 22.92
CA LEU A 156 3.15 -7.67 22.21
C LEU A 156 2.79 -6.30 22.79
N VAL A 157 2.71 -5.29 21.93
CA VAL A 157 2.21 -3.95 22.31
C VAL A 157 0.82 -3.77 21.74
N VAL A 158 -0.12 -3.37 22.57
CA VAL A 158 -1.52 -3.20 22.19
C VAL A 158 -2.03 -1.80 22.50
N GLY A 159 -2.78 -1.20 21.56
CA GLY A 159 -3.50 0.05 21.76
C GLY A 159 -4.67 -0.10 22.73
N ALA A 160 -5.04 0.98 23.40
CA ALA A 160 -6.07 0.97 24.44
C ALA A 160 -7.43 0.41 23.94
N ASP A 161 -7.80 0.72 22.70
CA ASP A 161 -9.06 0.33 22.07
C ASP A 161 -9.10 -1.13 21.57
N LEU A 162 -7.98 -1.84 21.63
CA LEU A 162 -7.85 -3.23 21.18
C LEU A 162 -7.46 -4.20 22.31
N LEU A 163 -7.39 -3.70 23.55
CA LEU A 163 -6.97 -4.50 24.71
C LEU A 163 -7.90 -5.69 24.94
N GLU A 164 -9.20 -5.53 24.84
CA GLU A 164 -10.20 -6.61 25.00
C GLU A 164 -9.93 -7.79 24.03
N ALA A 165 -9.52 -7.49 22.78
CA ALA A 165 -9.19 -8.52 21.81
C ALA A 165 -7.95 -9.34 22.20
N VAL A 166 -7.04 -8.75 22.99
CA VAL A 166 -5.85 -9.44 23.53
C VAL A 166 -6.21 -10.19 24.81
N GLU A 167 -7.07 -9.65 25.66
CA GLU A 167 -7.55 -10.33 26.87
C GLU A 167 -8.18 -11.70 26.54
N GLU A 168 -8.95 -11.77 25.43
CA GLU A 168 -9.57 -13.01 24.97
C GLU A 168 -8.55 -14.11 24.68
N ILE A 169 -7.38 -13.76 24.14
CA ILE A 169 -6.34 -14.73 23.76
C ILE A 169 -5.22 -14.86 24.81
N LEU A 170 -5.21 -14.01 25.85
CA LEU A 170 -4.14 -13.93 26.85
C LEU A 170 -3.79 -15.28 27.48
N PRO A 171 -4.77 -16.13 27.86
CA PRO A 171 -4.48 -17.45 28.43
C PRO A 171 -3.79 -18.43 27.47
N SER A 172 -3.88 -18.15 26.16
CA SER A 172 -3.32 -18.98 25.08
C SER A 172 -2.00 -18.46 24.52
N LEU A 173 -1.53 -17.30 25.00
CA LEU A 173 -0.23 -16.74 24.62
C LEU A 173 0.90 -17.51 25.28
N PRO A 174 2.13 -17.54 24.70
CA PRO A 174 3.30 -18.08 25.34
C PRO A 174 3.56 -17.42 26.71
N ALA A 175 3.93 -18.22 27.70
CA ALA A 175 4.12 -17.74 29.09
C ALA A 175 5.26 -16.72 29.23
N ASP A 176 6.24 -16.74 28.34
CA ASP A 176 7.37 -15.83 28.27
C ASP A 176 7.09 -14.55 27.47
N LEU A 177 5.95 -14.46 26.77
CA LEU A 177 5.55 -13.30 26.00
C LEU A 177 5.07 -12.16 26.92
N ARG A 178 5.77 -11.04 26.93
CA ARG A 178 5.36 -9.84 27.65
C ARG A 178 4.34 -9.03 26.88
N VAL A 179 3.19 -8.76 27.50
CA VAL A 179 2.13 -7.93 26.91
C VAL A 179 2.17 -6.54 27.53
N TRP A 180 2.22 -5.51 26.66
CA TRP A 180 2.23 -4.09 27.03
C TRP A 180 1.01 -3.41 26.45
N ALA A 181 0.28 -2.62 27.23
CA ALA A 181 -0.85 -1.83 26.75
C ALA A 181 -0.56 -0.33 26.85
N VAL A 182 -0.95 0.43 25.83
CA VAL A 182 -0.92 1.90 25.83
C VAL A 182 -2.16 2.40 26.57
N ARG A 183 -2.19 2.13 27.89
CA ARG A 183 -3.29 2.47 28.81
C ARG A 183 -2.77 2.51 30.23
N ASP A 184 -3.37 3.35 31.09
CA ASP A 184 -2.98 3.47 32.51
C ASP A 184 -3.44 2.27 33.33
N SER A 185 -4.73 1.95 33.27
CA SER A 185 -5.29 0.81 33.98
C SER A 185 -5.29 -0.42 33.08
N VAL A 186 -4.60 -1.48 33.50
CA VAL A 186 -4.41 -2.72 32.72
C VAL A 186 -4.79 -3.96 33.56
N PRO A 187 -5.24 -5.04 32.92
CA PRO A 187 -5.56 -6.29 33.60
C PRO A 187 -4.30 -6.99 34.11
N ARG A 188 -4.50 -7.98 34.99
CA ARG A 188 -3.41 -8.82 35.48
C ARG A 188 -2.70 -9.55 34.32
N GLY A 189 -1.37 -9.53 34.32
CA GLY A 189 -0.55 -10.14 33.28
C GLY A 189 -0.24 -9.19 32.10
N VAL A 190 -0.75 -7.97 32.09
CA VAL A 190 -0.43 -6.92 31.14
C VAL A 190 0.31 -5.78 31.85
N ALA A 191 1.34 -5.22 31.21
CA ALA A 191 2.08 -4.08 31.74
C ALA A 191 1.57 -2.77 31.11
N SER A 192 1.48 -1.71 31.90
CA SER A 192 1.14 -0.37 31.37
C SER A 192 2.37 0.26 30.74
N LEU A 193 2.32 0.47 29.42
CA LEU A 193 3.33 1.26 28.71
C LEU A 193 3.20 2.74 29.04
N THR A 194 1.97 3.26 29.13
CA THR A 194 1.69 4.66 29.44
C THR A 194 2.30 5.08 30.78
N GLU A 195 2.14 4.26 31.82
CA GLU A 195 2.73 4.52 33.14
C GLU A 195 4.27 4.65 33.05
N LYS A 196 4.92 3.71 32.39
CA LYS A 196 6.38 3.69 32.27
C LYS A 196 6.92 4.83 31.40
N LEU A 197 6.16 5.26 30.37
CA LEU A 197 6.55 6.39 29.50
C LEU A 197 6.62 7.71 30.25
N ARG A 198 5.88 7.90 31.35
CA ARG A 198 5.86 9.15 32.14
C ARG A 198 7.23 9.48 32.74
N THR A 199 7.98 8.46 33.14
CA THR A 199 9.29 8.61 33.81
C THR A 199 10.47 8.23 32.90
N ALA A 200 10.20 7.72 31.69
CA ALA A 200 11.23 7.29 30.77
C ALA A 200 12.01 8.48 30.17
N SER A 201 13.32 8.28 30.01
CA SER A 201 14.20 9.25 29.36
C SER A 201 13.84 9.44 27.89
N ASP A 202 13.87 10.68 27.42
CA ASP A 202 13.70 11.02 26.01
C ASP A 202 15.03 11.28 25.28
N LYS A 203 16.17 11.02 25.95
CA LYS A 203 17.49 11.19 25.36
C LYS A 203 17.67 10.27 24.15
N PRO A 204 18.35 10.74 23.09
CA PRO A 204 18.65 9.91 21.93
C PRO A 204 19.46 8.66 22.30
N LEU A 205 19.16 7.56 21.66
CA LEU A 205 19.94 6.33 21.80
C LEU A 205 21.14 6.33 20.84
N PRO A 206 22.25 5.69 21.24
CA PRO A 206 23.38 5.47 20.34
C PRO A 206 22.97 4.73 19.07
N ARG A 207 23.50 5.15 17.92
CA ARG A 207 23.22 4.53 16.61
C ARG A 207 23.57 3.03 16.58
N SER A 208 24.52 2.59 17.40
CA SER A 208 24.92 1.17 17.51
C SER A 208 23.77 0.20 17.80
N HIS A 209 22.70 0.67 18.45
CA HIS A 209 21.53 -0.16 18.72
C HIS A 209 20.76 -0.53 17.45
N HIS A 210 20.65 0.36 16.46
CA HIS A 210 19.78 0.16 15.30
C HIS A 210 20.51 0.02 13.95
N VAL A 211 21.84 0.13 13.92
CA VAL A 211 22.57 -0.04 12.64
C VAL A 211 22.26 -1.39 12.02
N ALA A 212 21.62 -1.39 10.87
CA ALA A 212 21.37 -2.60 10.11
C ALA A 212 22.69 -3.21 9.63
N SER A 213 22.83 -4.55 9.72
CA SER A 213 24.02 -5.25 9.22
C SER A 213 24.07 -5.25 7.68
N ASN A 214 22.93 -5.26 7.03
CA ASN A 214 22.76 -5.12 5.58
C ASN A 214 21.32 -4.73 5.23
N LEU A 215 21.09 -4.33 3.98
CA LEU A 215 19.76 -3.90 3.51
C LEU A 215 18.76 -5.08 3.34
N LYS A 216 19.21 -6.33 3.43
CA LYS A 216 18.35 -7.53 3.39
C LYS A 216 17.82 -7.91 4.77
N THR A 217 18.31 -7.29 5.86
CA THR A 217 17.78 -7.51 7.22
C THR A 217 16.29 -7.18 7.25
N PRO A 218 15.46 -7.99 7.92
CA PRO A 218 14.06 -7.67 8.18
C PRO A 218 13.91 -6.33 8.89
N SER A 219 12.94 -5.55 8.50
CA SER A 219 12.52 -4.30 9.13
C SER A 219 11.15 -4.46 9.79
N LEU A 220 10.23 -5.05 9.03
CA LEU A 220 8.83 -5.22 9.44
C LEU A 220 8.30 -6.58 9.00
N TYR A 221 7.29 -7.07 9.73
CA TYR A 221 6.38 -8.10 9.24
C TYR A 221 5.00 -7.48 9.02
N ILE A 222 4.42 -7.71 7.84
CA ILE A 222 3.08 -7.23 7.49
C ILE A 222 2.24 -8.44 7.10
N PHE A 223 1.11 -8.63 7.79
CA PHE A 223 0.25 -9.77 7.53
C PHE A 223 -0.65 -9.54 6.32
N THR A 224 -0.65 -10.49 5.39
CA THR A 224 -1.49 -10.50 4.21
C THR A 224 -2.53 -11.60 4.30
N SER A 225 -3.71 -11.38 3.71
CA SER A 225 -4.74 -12.42 3.58
C SER A 225 -4.21 -13.47 2.61
N GLY A 226 -3.74 -14.59 3.14
CA GLY A 226 -3.31 -15.73 2.31
C GLY A 226 -4.48 -16.35 1.55
N THR A 227 -4.21 -16.98 0.41
CA THR A 227 -5.17 -17.79 -0.36
C THR A 227 -5.73 -18.99 0.43
N THR A 228 -5.09 -19.35 1.53
CA THR A 228 -5.43 -20.50 2.41
C THR A 228 -6.29 -20.12 3.63
N GLY A 229 -6.82 -18.91 3.72
CA GLY A 229 -7.74 -18.47 4.78
C GLY A 229 -7.10 -17.89 6.04
N VAL A 230 -5.88 -18.28 6.43
CA VAL A 230 -5.16 -17.67 7.57
C VAL A 230 -4.13 -16.65 7.10
N PRO A 231 -3.95 -15.52 7.84
CA PRO A 231 -2.98 -14.50 7.47
C PRO A 231 -1.53 -15.04 7.48
N LYS A 232 -0.74 -14.62 6.48
CA LYS A 232 0.69 -14.94 6.36
C LYS A 232 1.53 -13.68 6.56
N ALA A 233 2.65 -13.79 7.27
CA ALA A 233 3.58 -12.69 7.48
C ALA A 233 4.47 -12.50 6.25
N ALA A 234 4.34 -11.37 5.56
CA ALA A 234 5.29 -10.91 4.56
C ALA A 234 6.48 -10.25 5.26
N VAL A 235 7.69 -10.70 4.96
CA VAL A 235 8.93 -10.13 5.48
C VAL A 235 9.31 -8.92 4.65
N ILE A 236 9.33 -7.74 5.27
CA ILE A 236 9.76 -6.49 4.64
C ILE A 236 11.18 -6.18 5.08
N THR A 237 12.10 -6.22 4.14
CA THR A 237 13.51 -5.87 4.38
C THR A 237 13.70 -4.36 4.45
N GLN A 238 14.84 -3.91 5.00
CA GLN A 238 15.21 -2.49 5.01
C GLN A 238 15.21 -1.88 3.59
N LEU A 239 15.68 -2.64 2.60
CA LEU A 239 15.66 -2.20 1.19
C LEU A 239 14.24 -2.03 0.64
N GLN A 240 13.34 -2.96 0.96
CA GLN A 240 11.94 -2.87 0.52
C GLN A 240 11.22 -1.70 1.20
N ALA A 241 11.48 -1.46 2.49
CA ALA A 241 10.95 -0.31 3.20
C ALA A 241 11.42 1.02 2.58
N LEU A 242 12.71 1.16 2.26
CA LEU A 242 13.26 2.34 1.58
C LEU A 242 12.66 2.54 0.18
N LYS A 243 12.54 1.48 -0.61
CA LYS A 243 11.94 1.55 -1.96
C LYS A 243 10.46 1.95 -1.89
N GLY A 244 9.71 1.40 -0.94
CA GLY A 244 8.31 1.74 -0.74
C GLY A 244 8.11 3.19 -0.26
N ALA A 245 8.97 3.66 0.65
CA ALA A 245 8.98 5.05 1.10
C ALA A 245 9.25 6.05 -0.04
N ALA A 246 10.11 5.70 -1.00
CA ALA A 246 10.39 6.54 -2.16
C ALA A 246 9.21 6.67 -3.14
N GLY A 247 8.11 5.94 -2.95
CA GLY A 247 6.97 5.92 -3.86
C GLY A 247 6.31 7.28 -4.04
N LEU A 248 6.05 8.02 -2.96
CA LEU A 248 5.44 9.36 -3.03
C LEU A 248 6.34 10.36 -3.79
N TRP A 249 7.65 10.32 -3.53
CA TRP A 249 8.61 11.13 -4.28
C TRP A 249 8.61 10.79 -5.78
N ALA A 250 8.52 9.53 -6.14
CA ALA A 250 8.46 9.09 -7.54
C ALA A 250 7.26 9.69 -8.28
N PHE A 251 6.11 9.83 -7.62
CA PHE A 251 4.92 10.48 -8.17
C PHE A 251 4.97 12.02 -8.18
N GLY A 252 5.96 12.62 -7.56
CA GLY A 252 6.19 14.07 -7.56
C GLY A 252 5.69 14.79 -6.32
N CYS A 253 5.60 14.09 -5.19
CA CYS A 253 5.46 14.73 -3.90
C CYS A 253 6.78 15.38 -3.45
N THR A 254 6.67 16.40 -2.61
CA THR A 254 7.78 17.19 -2.08
C THR A 254 7.72 17.33 -0.57
N SER A 255 8.70 17.96 0.04
CA SER A 255 8.71 18.26 1.47
C SER A 255 7.57 19.19 1.90
N ASP A 256 7.07 20.01 1.00
CA ASP A 256 6.04 21.01 1.33
C ASP A 256 4.63 20.45 1.28
N ASP A 257 4.49 19.19 0.84
CA ASP A 257 3.19 18.54 0.80
C ASP A 257 2.67 18.17 2.18
N ILE A 258 1.36 18.29 2.32
CA ILE A 258 0.58 17.81 3.46
C ILE A 258 -0.20 16.59 2.99
N ILE A 259 0.17 15.41 3.52
CA ILE A 259 -0.26 14.11 3.03
C ILE A 259 -1.33 13.53 3.96
N TYR A 260 -2.53 13.31 3.43
CA TYR A 260 -3.68 12.77 4.17
C TYR A 260 -3.69 11.24 4.15
N ILE A 261 -3.57 10.63 5.32
CA ILE A 261 -3.47 9.17 5.51
C ILE A 261 -4.67 8.68 6.31
N THR A 262 -5.57 7.98 5.63
CA THR A 262 -6.73 7.30 6.22
C THR A 262 -6.62 5.77 6.12
N LEU A 263 -5.62 5.28 5.38
CA LEU A 263 -5.37 3.85 5.22
C LEU A 263 -4.73 3.28 6.49
N PRO A 264 -5.01 2.00 6.81
CA PRO A 264 -4.49 1.37 8.03
C PRO A 264 -2.97 1.35 8.08
N LEU A 265 -2.39 1.75 9.23
CA LEU A 265 -0.95 1.74 9.46
C LEU A 265 -0.38 0.32 9.59
N TYR A 266 -1.19 -0.67 9.94
CA TYR A 266 -0.73 -2.07 9.92
C TYR A 266 -0.53 -2.62 8.50
N HIS A 267 -0.91 -1.86 7.46
CA HIS A 267 -0.74 -2.25 6.07
C HIS A 267 0.37 -1.43 5.39
N SER A 268 1.05 -2.01 4.39
CA SER A 268 2.16 -1.37 3.66
C SER A 268 1.79 -0.01 3.04
N SER A 269 0.55 0.17 2.61
CA SER A 269 0.08 1.44 2.05
C SER A 269 0.06 2.57 3.08
N GLY A 270 -0.43 2.33 4.30
CA GLY A 270 -0.44 3.35 5.36
C GLY A 270 0.95 3.55 5.98
N ALA A 271 1.63 2.46 6.35
CA ALA A 271 2.92 2.56 7.02
C ALA A 271 4.07 2.93 6.08
N ILE A 272 4.31 2.11 5.03
CA ILE A 272 5.53 2.27 4.22
C ILE A 272 5.35 3.39 3.20
N LEU A 273 4.29 3.34 2.38
CA LEU A 273 4.04 4.38 1.38
C LEU A 273 3.57 5.69 2.03
N GLY A 274 2.75 5.63 3.10
CA GLY A 274 2.23 6.80 3.81
C GLY A 274 3.26 7.42 4.75
N ILE A 275 3.44 6.86 5.94
CA ILE A 275 4.38 7.39 6.95
C ILE A 275 5.82 7.37 6.43
N GLY A 276 6.27 6.26 5.85
CA GLY A 276 7.58 6.15 5.23
C GLY A 276 7.79 7.17 4.11
N GLY A 277 6.76 7.41 3.29
CA GLY A 277 6.79 8.43 2.24
C GLY A 277 6.91 9.85 2.77
N CYS A 278 6.19 10.20 3.85
CA CYS A 278 6.35 11.48 4.54
C CYS A 278 7.79 11.65 5.08
N ILE A 279 8.36 10.58 5.63
CA ILE A 279 9.76 10.59 6.13
C ILE A 279 10.75 10.77 4.98
N GLU A 280 10.59 10.05 3.89
CA GLU A 280 11.48 10.17 2.72
C GLU A 280 11.51 11.60 2.19
N LEU A 281 10.39 12.30 2.24
CA LEU A 281 10.23 13.67 1.77
C LEU A 281 10.60 14.72 2.84
N GLY A 282 10.52 14.38 4.11
CA GLY A 282 10.47 15.35 5.19
C GLY A 282 9.16 16.15 5.21
N ALA A 283 8.05 15.54 4.80
CA ALA A 283 6.73 16.14 4.64
C ALA A 283 5.88 16.02 5.92
N THR A 284 4.70 16.64 5.93
CA THR A 284 3.71 16.55 7.01
C THR A 284 2.64 15.50 6.69
N CYS A 285 2.30 14.69 7.67
CA CYS A 285 1.21 13.70 7.62
C CYS A 285 0.00 14.21 8.39
N VAL A 286 -1.18 14.24 7.77
CA VAL A 286 -2.46 14.34 8.47
C VAL A 286 -3.01 12.92 8.61
N LEU A 287 -2.88 12.37 9.79
CA LEU A 287 -3.30 11.00 10.12
C LEU A 287 -4.73 11.01 10.65
N LYS A 288 -5.52 10.04 10.21
CA LYS A 288 -6.89 9.84 10.75
C LYS A 288 -7.04 8.43 11.31
N LYS A 289 -7.76 8.33 12.41
CA LYS A 289 -8.06 7.04 13.06
C LYS A 289 -8.83 6.12 12.13
N LYS A 290 -9.82 6.68 11.38
CA LYS A 290 -10.64 5.95 10.39
C LYS A 290 -10.98 6.85 9.21
N PHE A 291 -11.18 6.24 8.05
CA PHE A 291 -11.73 6.93 6.89
C PHE A 291 -13.20 7.32 7.14
N SER A 292 -13.55 8.56 6.80
CA SER A 292 -14.92 9.06 6.81
C SER A 292 -15.22 9.79 5.50
N ALA A 293 -16.09 9.24 4.67
CA ALA A 293 -16.44 9.84 3.38
C ALA A 293 -17.11 11.22 3.54
N SER A 294 -17.91 11.41 4.59
CA SER A 294 -18.62 12.68 4.86
C SER A 294 -17.70 13.79 5.39
N GLN A 295 -16.59 13.44 6.06
CA GLN A 295 -15.64 14.40 6.61
C GLN A 295 -14.42 14.63 5.74
N PHE A 296 -14.19 13.79 4.74
CA PHE A 296 -12.96 13.78 3.95
C PHE A 296 -12.56 15.16 3.41
N TRP A 297 -13.46 15.82 2.70
CA TRP A 297 -13.17 17.13 2.10
C TRP A 297 -13.10 18.26 3.13
N ASN A 298 -13.86 18.15 4.23
CA ASN A 298 -13.74 19.09 5.35
C ASN A 298 -12.35 19.01 6.00
N ASP A 299 -11.85 17.79 6.21
CA ASP A 299 -10.48 17.58 6.71
C ASP A 299 -9.44 18.09 5.70
N CYS A 300 -9.62 17.82 4.41
CA CYS A 300 -8.71 18.31 3.36
C CYS A 300 -8.59 19.85 3.36
N LYS A 301 -9.72 20.55 3.52
CA LYS A 301 -9.75 22.01 3.64
C LYS A 301 -9.14 22.49 4.93
N LYS A 302 -9.57 21.92 6.08
CA LYS A 302 -9.13 22.31 7.42
C LYS A 302 -7.61 22.23 7.58
N TYR A 303 -7.01 21.19 7.04
CA TYR A 303 -5.59 20.92 7.21
C TYR A 303 -4.73 21.27 5.98
N ASN A 304 -5.32 21.96 4.97
CA ASN A 304 -4.64 22.31 3.72
C ASN A 304 -3.95 21.11 3.04
N VAL A 305 -4.63 19.98 3.00
CA VAL A 305 -4.12 18.75 2.39
C VAL A 305 -3.82 18.97 0.90
N THR A 306 -2.64 18.58 0.47
CA THR A 306 -2.19 18.69 -0.94
C THR A 306 -2.15 17.33 -1.65
N VAL A 307 -1.98 16.25 -0.87
CA VAL A 307 -1.90 14.88 -1.37
C VAL A 307 -2.73 13.95 -0.48
N PHE A 308 -3.45 13.01 -1.06
CA PHE A 308 -4.07 11.94 -0.27
C PHE A 308 -3.77 10.56 -0.84
N GLN A 309 -3.85 9.57 0.04
CA GLN A 309 -3.78 8.16 -0.34
C GLN A 309 -5.18 7.58 -0.49
N TYR A 310 -5.36 6.71 -1.51
CA TYR A 310 -6.64 6.04 -1.72
C TYR A 310 -6.48 4.56 -2.06
N ILE A 311 -7.59 3.85 -1.91
CA ILE A 311 -7.94 2.65 -2.65
C ILE A 311 -9.22 2.97 -3.41
N GLY A 312 -9.47 2.27 -4.53
CA GLY A 312 -10.57 2.62 -5.45
C GLY A 312 -11.93 2.76 -4.77
N GLU A 313 -12.19 1.98 -3.72
CA GLU A 313 -13.42 2.08 -2.94
C GLU A 313 -13.57 3.41 -2.19
N ILE A 314 -12.48 4.02 -1.71
CA ILE A 314 -12.52 5.37 -1.13
C ILE A 314 -13.04 6.37 -2.14
N CYS A 315 -12.50 6.37 -3.37
CA CYS A 315 -12.97 7.26 -4.43
C CYS A 315 -14.46 7.03 -4.75
N ARG A 316 -14.90 5.77 -4.79
CA ARG A 316 -16.31 5.41 -5.01
C ARG A 316 -17.20 5.92 -3.87
N TYR A 317 -16.79 5.79 -2.61
CA TYR A 317 -17.55 6.31 -1.47
C TYR A 317 -17.63 7.83 -1.47
N LEU A 318 -16.57 8.51 -1.88
CA LEU A 318 -16.57 9.96 -2.03
C LEU A 318 -17.54 10.42 -3.14
N CYS A 319 -17.54 9.76 -4.29
CA CYS A 319 -18.50 10.03 -5.37
C CYS A 319 -19.96 9.80 -4.97
N LYS A 320 -20.23 8.84 -4.08
CA LYS A 320 -21.58 8.55 -3.60
C LYS A 320 -22.11 9.50 -2.52
N GLN A 321 -21.26 10.36 -1.96
CA GLN A 321 -21.75 11.36 -1.00
C GLN A 321 -22.69 12.36 -1.68
N PRO A 322 -23.69 12.92 -0.98
CA PRO A 322 -24.49 14.03 -1.50
C PRO A 322 -23.60 15.17 -2.00
N LYS A 323 -23.94 15.76 -3.13
CA LYS A 323 -23.21 16.92 -3.67
C LYS A 323 -23.35 18.10 -2.71
N ARG A 324 -22.26 18.83 -2.51
CA ARG A 324 -22.17 20.01 -1.65
C ARG A 324 -21.56 21.16 -2.42
N GLU A 325 -21.92 22.37 -2.03
CA GLU A 325 -21.28 23.58 -2.55
C GLU A 325 -19.81 23.61 -2.13
N GLY A 326 -18.95 24.13 -2.99
CA GLY A 326 -17.53 24.29 -2.73
C GLY A 326 -16.73 22.96 -2.67
N GLU A 327 -17.21 21.86 -3.27
CA GLU A 327 -16.46 20.59 -3.28
C GLU A 327 -15.09 20.68 -3.95
N LYS A 328 -14.87 21.70 -4.78
CA LYS A 328 -13.58 21.96 -5.45
C LYS A 328 -12.69 22.95 -4.71
N ASP A 329 -13.15 23.53 -3.58
CA ASP A 329 -12.41 24.53 -2.81
C ASP A 329 -11.41 23.87 -1.85
N HIS A 330 -10.43 23.15 -2.39
CA HIS A 330 -9.38 22.46 -1.64
C HIS A 330 -8.04 22.60 -2.35
N GLN A 331 -6.94 22.33 -1.61
CA GLN A 331 -5.58 22.40 -2.10
C GLN A 331 -5.05 21.06 -2.67
N VAL A 332 -5.90 20.03 -2.74
CA VAL A 332 -5.49 18.69 -3.19
C VAL A 332 -5.13 18.74 -4.67
N ARG A 333 -3.88 18.41 -4.99
CA ARG A 333 -3.32 18.39 -6.35
C ARG A 333 -2.99 16.99 -6.86
N LEU A 334 -2.80 16.04 -5.92
CA LEU A 334 -2.34 14.69 -6.22
C LEU A 334 -3.06 13.66 -5.35
N ALA A 335 -3.40 12.52 -5.94
CA ALA A 335 -3.89 11.34 -5.24
C ALA A 335 -3.05 10.12 -5.64
N VAL A 336 -2.63 9.32 -4.64
CA VAL A 336 -1.79 8.13 -4.86
C VAL A 336 -2.50 6.91 -4.29
N GLY A 337 -2.69 5.90 -5.11
CA GLY A 337 -3.36 4.69 -4.63
C GLY A 337 -3.46 3.58 -5.66
N ASN A 338 -4.43 2.71 -5.47
CA ASN A 338 -4.65 1.57 -6.36
C ASN A 338 -6.12 1.15 -6.42
N GLY A 339 -6.49 0.55 -7.54
CA GLY A 339 -7.78 -0.12 -7.70
C GLY A 339 -8.95 0.80 -8.03
N VAL A 340 -8.73 2.02 -8.54
CA VAL A 340 -9.83 2.88 -9.00
C VAL A 340 -10.32 2.44 -10.38
N ARG A 341 -11.62 2.19 -10.50
CA ARG A 341 -12.27 1.88 -11.78
C ARG A 341 -12.31 3.12 -12.67
N SER A 342 -12.21 2.93 -13.99
CA SER A 342 -12.16 4.04 -14.93
C SER A 342 -13.42 4.93 -14.96
N ASP A 343 -14.59 4.35 -14.68
CA ASP A 343 -15.85 5.09 -14.54
C ASP A 343 -15.82 5.97 -13.29
N VAL A 344 -15.46 5.40 -12.13
CA VAL A 344 -15.31 6.13 -10.87
C VAL A 344 -14.22 7.21 -10.99
N TRP A 345 -13.12 6.92 -11.70
CA TRP A 345 -12.03 7.89 -11.88
C TRP A 345 -12.51 9.12 -12.65
N ARG A 346 -13.27 8.96 -13.75
CA ARG A 346 -13.84 10.08 -14.49
C ARG A 346 -14.81 10.88 -13.63
N GLU A 347 -15.77 10.20 -12.99
CA GLU A 347 -16.74 10.83 -12.09
C GLU A 347 -16.05 11.62 -10.97
N PHE A 348 -14.99 11.06 -10.40
CA PHE A 348 -14.21 11.71 -9.34
C PHE A 348 -13.57 13.01 -9.82
N LEU A 349 -12.93 13.02 -10.99
CA LEU A 349 -12.30 14.22 -11.55
C LEU A 349 -13.33 15.28 -11.95
N ASP A 350 -14.45 14.86 -12.54
CA ASP A 350 -15.53 15.78 -12.93
C ASP A 350 -16.10 16.50 -11.69
N ARG A 351 -16.25 15.75 -10.61
CA ARG A 351 -16.86 16.26 -9.39
C ARG A 351 -15.91 17.09 -8.55
N PHE A 352 -14.70 16.61 -8.29
CA PHE A 352 -13.77 17.18 -7.31
C PHE A 352 -12.64 17.99 -7.94
N GLY A 353 -12.58 18.09 -9.27
CA GLY A 353 -11.63 18.92 -9.99
C GLY A 353 -10.42 18.17 -10.52
N ASN A 354 -9.47 18.94 -11.07
CA ASN A 354 -8.31 18.39 -11.78
C ASN A 354 -7.23 17.91 -10.82
N ILE A 355 -7.47 16.77 -10.16
CA ILE A 355 -6.52 16.10 -9.27
C ILE A 355 -5.74 15.08 -10.08
N LYS A 356 -4.39 15.16 -10.06
CA LYS A 356 -3.56 14.14 -10.69
C LYS A 356 -3.68 12.84 -9.92
N MET A 357 -4.35 11.84 -10.46
CA MET A 357 -4.45 10.53 -9.85
C MET A 357 -3.33 9.60 -10.35
N CYS A 358 -2.58 9.04 -9.43
CA CYS A 358 -1.46 8.14 -9.68
C CYS A 358 -1.80 6.75 -9.15
N GLU A 359 -2.14 5.85 -10.07
CA GLU A 359 -2.36 4.43 -9.78
C GLU A 359 -1.03 3.70 -9.65
N LEU A 360 -1.00 2.69 -8.80
CA LEU A 360 0.11 1.76 -8.72
C LEU A 360 -0.40 0.32 -8.58
N TYR A 361 0.39 -0.61 -9.12
CA TYR A 361 0.26 -2.03 -8.83
C TYR A 361 1.48 -2.48 -8.03
N GLY A 362 1.24 -3.16 -6.93
CA GLY A 362 2.28 -3.73 -6.09
C GLY A 362 1.71 -4.74 -5.11
N ALA A 363 2.56 -5.63 -4.62
CA ALA A 363 2.23 -6.57 -3.56
C ALA A 363 3.07 -6.24 -2.32
N THR A 364 2.58 -6.64 -1.16
CA THR A 364 3.31 -6.45 0.12
C THR A 364 4.66 -7.15 0.10
N GLU A 365 4.75 -8.28 -0.59
CA GLU A 365 5.96 -9.05 -0.82
C GLU A 365 7.01 -8.30 -1.67
N GLY A 366 6.61 -7.26 -2.40
CA GLY A 366 7.46 -6.21 -2.93
C GLY A 366 8.44 -6.60 -4.04
N ASN A 367 8.10 -7.57 -4.89
CA ASN A 367 8.99 -8.00 -5.97
C ASN A 367 9.12 -6.94 -7.08
N ILE A 368 7.98 -6.35 -7.48
CA ILE A 368 7.91 -5.28 -8.48
C ILE A 368 6.72 -4.37 -8.21
N CYS A 369 6.84 -3.12 -8.64
CA CYS A 369 5.77 -2.15 -8.60
C CYS A 369 5.62 -1.50 -9.97
N PHE A 370 4.42 -1.52 -10.54
CA PHE A 370 4.10 -0.76 -11.75
C PHE A 370 3.41 0.54 -11.36
N MET A 371 3.86 1.65 -11.93
CA MET A 371 3.37 2.99 -11.59
C MET A 371 2.76 3.67 -12.81
N ASN A 372 1.55 4.16 -12.68
CA ASN A 372 0.91 5.00 -13.69
C ASN A 372 1.31 6.47 -13.45
N HIS A 373 2.54 6.82 -13.78
CA HIS A 373 3.06 8.18 -13.65
C HIS A 373 2.53 9.16 -14.71
N THR A 374 1.85 8.63 -15.74
CA THR A 374 1.26 9.44 -16.83
C THR A 374 -0.16 9.90 -16.53
N GLY A 375 -0.82 9.35 -15.50
CA GLY A 375 -2.21 9.66 -15.17
C GLY A 375 -3.24 9.15 -16.19
N LYS A 376 -2.89 8.10 -16.98
CA LYS A 376 -3.81 7.51 -17.95
C LYS A 376 -4.94 6.79 -17.23
N ILE A 377 -6.18 7.30 -17.42
CA ILE A 377 -7.39 6.74 -16.80
C ILE A 377 -7.55 5.25 -17.16
N GLY A 378 -7.80 4.43 -16.15
CA GLY A 378 -8.01 2.98 -16.28
C GLY A 378 -6.73 2.16 -16.44
N ALA A 379 -5.54 2.77 -16.35
CA ALA A 379 -4.28 2.05 -16.32
C ALA A 379 -3.72 1.99 -14.89
N VAL A 380 -3.34 0.81 -14.41
CA VAL A 380 -2.74 0.62 -13.08
C VAL A 380 -1.24 0.89 -13.06
N GLY A 381 -0.60 0.84 -14.22
CA GLY A 381 0.83 1.08 -14.35
C GLY A 381 1.25 1.22 -15.79
N ARG A 382 2.48 1.69 -15.99
CA ARG A 382 3.09 1.84 -17.29
C ARG A 382 4.35 0.99 -17.39
N THR A 383 4.48 0.27 -18.50
CA THR A 383 5.71 -0.40 -18.89
C THR A 383 6.26 0.22 -20.17
N ASN A 384 7.56 0.41 -20.24
CA ASN A 384 8.26 0.92 -21.40
C ASN A 384 9.61 0.23 -21.57
N PHE A 385 10.36 0.56 -22.63
CA PHE A 385 11.69 0.00 -22.89
C PHE A 385 12.64 0.19 -21.70
N PHE A 386 12.69 1.41 -21.13
CA PHE A 386 13.55 1.73 -19.98
C PHE A 386 13.19 0.92 -18.75
N TYR A 387 11.89 0.73 -18.49
CA TYR A 387 11.41 -0.04 -17.36
C TYR A 387 11.85 -1.50 -17.44
N LYS A 388 11.77 -2.12 -18.65
CA LYS A 388 12.25 -3.49 -18.89
C LYS A 388 13.75 -3.67 -18.71
N LEU A 389 14.54 -2.62 -18.90
CA LEU A 389 15.99 -2.64 -18.72
C LEU A 389 16.38 -2.79 -17.24
N PHE A 390 15.62 -2.18 -16.34
CA PHE A 390 15.95 -2.14 -14.91
C PHE A 390 15.16 -3.16 -14.07
N PHE A 391 13.99 -3.57 -14.55
CA PHE A 391 13.12 -4.50 -13.84
C PHE A 391 12.92 -5.78 -14.62
N THR A 392 13.26 -6.91 -14.00
CA THR A 392 13.10 -8.23 -14.61
C THR A 392 11.66 -8.70 -14.44
N PHE A 393 10.86 -8.59 -15.48
CA PHE A 393 9.49 -9.12 -15.54
C PHE A 393 9.16 -9.55 -16.96
N GLU A 394 8.19 -10.44 -17.11
CA GLU A 394 7.67 -10.89 -18.38
C GLU A 394 6.14 -10.92 -18.35
N LEU A 395 5.55 -10.61 -19.50
CA LEU A 395 4.13 -10.74 -19.73
C LEU A 395 3.85 -12.06 -20.42
N ILE A 396 3.05 -12.91 -19.79
CA ILE A 396 2.68 -14.20 -20.33
C ILE A 396 1.20 -14.26 -20.69
N LYS A 397 0.86 -15.14 -21.64
CA LYS A 397 -0.53 -15.47 -21.93
C LYS A 397 -1.08 -16.35 -20.81
N TYR A 398 -2.32 -16.10 -20.42
CA TYR A 398 -3.01 -16.83 -19.37
C TYR A 398 -4.37 -17.32 -19.86
N ASP A 399 -4.69 -18.57 -19.55
CA ASP A 399 -6.00 -19.15 -19.81
C ASP A 399 -6.87 -19.00 -18.56
N PHE A 400 -7.83 -18.07 -18.62
CA PHE A 400 -8.73 -17.79 -17.49
C PHE A 400 -9.76 -18.89 -17.23
N GLN A 401 -10.02 -19.75 -18.21
CA GLN A 401 -10.96 -20.88 -18.04
C GLN A 401 -10.31 -22.03 -17.25
N LYS A 402 -9.02 -22.24 -17.49
CA LYS A 402 -8.24 -23.28 -16.83
C LYS A 402 -7.46 -22.79 -15.60
N ASP A 403 -7.48 -21.48 -15.36
CA ASP A 403 -6.72 -20.81 -14.30
C ASP A 403 -5.22 -21.13 -14.32
N GLU A 404 -4.62 -21.17 -15.54
CA GLU A 404 -3.21 -21.53 -15.75
C GLU A 404 -2.53 -20.73 -16.86
N PRO A 405 -1.18 -20.58 -16.80
CA PRO A 405 -0.41 -19.99 -17.89
C PRO A 405 -0.48 -20.85 -19.15
N ILE A 406 -0.70 -20.23 -20.31
CA ILE A 406 -0.63 -20.91 -21.60
C ILE A 406 0.83 -21.30 -21.88
N ARG A 407 1.07 -22.58 -22.11
CA ARG A 407 2.37 -23.16 -22.35
C ARG A 407 2.48 -23.66 -23.78
N ASN A 408 3.72 -23.66 -24.31
CA ASN A 408 4.05 -24.26 -25.61
C ASN A 408 4.28 -25.78 -25.47
N GLN A 409 4.58 -26.45 -26.59
CA GLN A 409 4.85 -27.90 -26.63
C GLN A 409 6.04 -28.34 -25.76
N GLN A 410 6.95 -27.43 -25.43
CA GLN A 410 8.11 -27.67 -24.55
C GLN A 410 7.83 -27.37 -23.06
N GLY A 411 6.59 -27.06 -22.71
CA GLY A 411 6.20 -26.69 -21.32
C GLY A 411 6.52 -25.25 -20.89
N TRP A 412 7.05 -24.41 -21.80
CA TRP A 412 7.39 -23.03 -21.51
C TRP A 412 6.18 -22.10 -21.59
N CYS A 413 6.09 -21.09 -20.71
CA CYS A 413 5.04 -20.10 -20.77
C CYS A 413 5.11 -19.27 -22.06
N SER A 414 3.99 -19.12 -22.75
CA SER A 414 3.87 -18.29 -23.93
C SER A 414 3.81 -16.81 -23.56
N HIS A 415 4.60 -15.96 -24.23
CA HIS A 415 4.67 -14.53 -23.98
C HIS A 415 3.59 -13.75 -24.71
N VAL A 416 3.16 -12.64 -24.10
CA VAL A 416 2.37 -11.62 -24.79
C VAL A 416 3.33 -10.72 -25.58
N LYS A 417 3.13 -10.59 -26.89
CA LYS A 417 3.92 -9.69 -27.74
C LYS A 417 3.17 -8.45 -28.16
N LYS A 418 3.96 -7.39 -28.37
CA LYS A 418 3.47 -6.16 -28.97
C LYS A 418 3.18 -6.30 -30.46
N ASP A 419 3.81 -7.25 -31.12
CA ASP A 419 3.87 -7.34 -32.61
C ASP A 419 3.47 -8.71 -33.17
N GLY A 420 2.72 -9.53 -32.44
CA GLY A 420 2.16 -10.79 -32.96
C GLY A 420 3.12 -11.98 -33.15
N LYS A 421 4.43 -11.80 -32.91
CA LYS A 421 5.43 -12.93 -33.02
C LYS A 421 5.89 -13.43 -31.65
N GLU A 422 5.91 -14.73 -31.39
CA GLU A 422 6.18 -15.36 -30.08
C GLU A 422 7.67 -15.55 -29.75
N LYS A 423 8.10 -15.18 -28.54
CA LYS A 423 9.40 -15.59 -27.97
C LYS A 423 9.19 -16.50 -26.77
N THR A 424 9.93 -17.58 -26.71
CA THR A 424 9.90 -18.56 -25.61
C THR A 424 11.00 -18.27 -24.60
N LEU A 425 10.74 -18.35 -23.29
CA LEU A 425 11.69 -18.09 -22.22
C LEU A 425 11.95 -19.29 -21.32
N GLN A 426 13.17 -19.36 -20.80
CA GLN A 426 13.59 -20.40 -19.86
C GLN A 426 13.01 -20.17 -18.43
N PRO A 427 12.75 -21.24 -17.61
CA PRO A 427 11.91 -21.18 -16.40
C PRO A 427 12.54 -20.48 -15.18
N ARG A 428 13.68 -19.82 -15.30
CA ARG A 428 14.40 -19.22 -14.16
C ARG A 428 14.06 -17.74 -13.86
N ARG A 429 13.11 -17.12 -14.57
CA ARG A 429 12.77 -15.70 -14.36
C ARG A 429 11.38 -15.57 -13.78
N LEU A 430 11.28 -14.69 -12.77
CA LEU A 430 10.08 -14.39 -12.00
C LEU A 430 8.88 -14.06 -12.90
N LEU A 431 7.82 -14.83 -12.72
CA LEU A 431 6.57 -14.69 -13.45
C LEU A 431 5.68 -13.68 -12.71
N ILE A 432 5.28 -12.61 -13.36
CA ILE A 432 4.22 -11.73 -12.87
C ILE A 432 3.05 -11.86 -13.84
N LEU A 433 1.98 -12.42 -13.31
CA LEU A 433 0.69 -12.44 -13.96
C LEU A 433 0.13 -11.02 -13.94
N LEU A 434 0.09 -10.34 -15.09
CA LEU A 434 -0.64 -9.08 -15.24
C LEU A 434 -2.09 -9.39 -15.62
N GLU A 435 -2.89 -9.82 -14.65
CA GLU A 435 -4.37 -9.81 -14.77
C GLU A 435 -4.91 -8.40 -15.06
N CYS A 436 -4.12 -7.38 -14.80
CA CYS A 436 -4.59 -6.00 -14.70
C CYS A 436 -4.93 -5.30 -16.02
N TRP A 437 -4.57 -5.83 -17.18
CA TRP A 437 -4.84 -5.14 -18.45
C TRP A 437 -6.13 -5.56 -19.15
N ILE A 438 -6.67 -6.73 -18.86
CA ILE A 438 -7.86 -7.27 -19.51
C ILE A 438 -9.10 -7.13 -18.63
N SER A 439 -8.95 -7.17 -17.30
CA SER A 439 -10.05 -7.21 -16.36
C SER A 439 -10.86 -5.91 -16.26
N TYR A 440 -10.26 -4.72 -16.50
CA TYR A 440 -11.00 -3.46 -16.35
C TYR A 440 -11.78 -3.01 -17.59
N LYS A 441 -11.55 -3.59 -18.76
CA LYS A 441 -12.29 -3.18 -19.96
C LYS A 441 -13.65 -3.84 -20.12
N ASN A 442 -13.89 -5.01 -19.52
CA ASN A 442 -15.14 -5.77 -19.72
C ASN A 442 -15.57 -6.57 -18.48
N GLN A 443 -15.50 -6.02 -17.27
CA GLN A 443 -16.23 -6.62 -16.13
C GLN A 443 -17.71 -6.22 -16.20
N THR A 444 -18.40 -6.74 -17.17
CA THR A 444 -19.80 -7.07 -17.00
C THR A 444 -19.79 -8.36 -16.17
N TYR A 445 -20.17 -8.28 -14.89
CA TYR A 445 -20.31 -9.49 -14.08
C TYR A 445 -21.39 -10.33 -14.73
N MET A 446 -21.03 -11.52 -15.21
CA MET A 446 -21.98 -12.41 -15.88
C MET A 446 -23.05 -12.90 -14.89
N VAL A 447 -22.70 -13.02 -13.61
CA VAL A 447 -23.65 -13.32 -12.52
C VAL A 447 -23.51 -12.29 -11.41
N TRP A 448 -24.63 -11.76 -10.94
CA TRP A 448 -24.73 -10.79 -9.86
C TRP A 448 -25.44 -11.41 -8.66
N GLN A 449 -24.82 -11.36 -7.48
CA GLN A 449 -25.43 -11.71 -6.20
C GLN A 449 -25.72 -10.42 -5.44
N CYS A 450 -26.98 -10.20 -5.07
CA CYS A 450 -27.40 -9.05 -4.29
C CYS A 450 -27.33 -9.40 -2.80
N GLN A 451 -26.23 -9.03 -2.13
CA GLN A 451 -26.09 -9.15 -0.68
C GLN A 451 -26.48 -7.84 0.01
N GLU A 452 -27.18 -7.90 1.12
CA GLU A 452 -27.49 -6.71 1.94
C GLU A 452 -26.23 -6.07 2.49
N LYS A 453 -25.23 -6.86 2.85
CA LYS A 453 -23.94 -6.38 3.40
C LYS A 453 -22.80 -7.26 2.93
N MET A 454 -21.86 -6.67 2.17
CA MET A 454 -20.65 -7.36 1.77
C MET A 454 -19.56 -7.17 2.83
N GLU A 455 -18.99 -8.26 3.33
CA GLU A 455 -17.82 -8.20 4.20
C GLU A 455 -16.59 -7.74 3.44
N THR A 456 -15.89 -6.78 4.01
CA THR A 456 -14.65 -6.24 3.44
C THR A 456 -13.47 -6.44 4.38
N THR A 457 -12.27 -6.46 3.81
CA THR A 457 -11.03 -6.38 4.59
C THR A 457 -10.86 -4.97 5.16
N GLY A 458 -9.91 -4.78 6.09
CA GLY A 458 -9.56 -3.43 6.60
C GLY A 458 -9.07 -2.46 5.52
N THR A 459 -8.72 -2.96 4.33
CA THR A 459 -8.43 -2.17 3.13
C THR A 459 -9.60 -2.16 2.14
N PHE A 460 -10.83 -2.33 2.62
CA PHE A 460 -12.09 -2.29 1.87
C PHE A 460 -12.15 -3.25 0.66
N LYS A 461 -11.29 -4.28 0.60
CA LYS A 461 -11.38 -5.32 -0.43
C LYS A 461 -12.48 -6.30 -0.05
N PRO A 462 -13.40 -6.66 -0.97
CA PRO A 462 -14.39 -7.71 -0.71
C PRO A 462 -13.74 -9.03 -0.29
N LYS A 463 -14.25 -9.66 0.76
CA LYS A 463 -13.83 -11.01 1.15
C LYS A 463 -14.46 -12.00 0.19
N LYS A 464 -13.70 -12.45 -0.80
CA LYS A 464 -14.19 -13.32 -1.87
C LYS A 464 -14.21 -14.81 -1.51
N PHE A 465 -13.55 -15.22 -0.42
CA PHE A 465 -13.37 -16.65 -0.10
C PHE A 465 -14.71 -17.37 0.07
N GLN A 466 -15.64 -16.79 0.84
CA GLN A 466 -16.97 -17.35 1.04
C GLN A 466 -17.75 -17.39 -0.28
N LEU A 467 -17.73 -16.29 -1.06
CA LEU A 467 -18.39 -16.22 -2.36
C LEU A 467 -17.83 -17.25 -3.36
N VAL A 468 -16.51 -17.50 -3.32
CA VAL A 468 -15.89 -18.54 -4.16
C VAL A 468 -16.32 -19.95 -3.74
N GLN A 469 -16.45 -20.20 -2.42
CA GLN A 469 -16.92 -21.50 -1.90
C GLN A 469 -18.41 -21.73 -2.18
N GLU A 470 -19.24 -20.71 -2.05
CA GLU A 470 -20.68 -20.76 -2.32
C GLU A 470 -20.95 -20.90 -3.82
N GLY A 471 -20.04 -20.38 -4.67
CA GLY A 471 -20.21 -20.34 -6.12
C GLY A 471 -21.36 -19.40 -6.52
N PHE A 472 -22.19 -19.81 -7.49
CA PHE A 472 -23.37 -19.07 -7.94
C PHE A 472 -24.60 -19.97 -8.13
N SER A 473 -24.67 -21.05 -7.37
CA SER A 473 -25.81 -21.98 -7.46
C SER A 473 -27.03 -21.40 -6.75
N PRO A 474 -28.17 -21.19 -7.45
CA PRO A 474 -29.38 -20.67 -6.85
C PRO A 474 -30.05 -21.68 -5.91
N LEU A 475 -29.52 -22.91 -5.79
CA LEU A 475 -29.96 -23.93 -4.82
C LEU A 475 -29.21 -23.84 -3.49
N LYS A 476 -28.04 -23.18 -3.47
CA LYS A 476 -27.17 -23.06 -2.28
C LYS A 476 -27.17 -21.67 -1.68
N ILE A 477 -27.55 -20.66 -2.46
CA ILE A 477 -27.49 -19.26 -2.09
C ILE A 477 -28.91 -18.73 -1.96
N SER A 478 -29.19 -18.13 -0.80
CA SER A 478 -30.51 -17.53 -0.50
C SER A 478 -30.64 -16.12 -1.10
N ASP A 479 -29.50 -15.47 -1.40
CA ASP A 479 -29.51 -14.12 -1.97
C ASP A 479 -30.04 -14.14 -3.41
N PRO A 480 -30.70 -13.06 -3.87
CA PRO A 480 -31.10 -12.93 -5.26
C PRO A 480 -29.89 -12.94 -6.20
N LEU A 481 -29.87 -13.87 -7.13
CA LEU A 481 -28.86 -13.99 -8.18
C LEU A 481 -29.41 -13.50 -9.52
N TYR A 482 -28.59 -12.77 -10.27
CA TYR A 482 -28.92 -12.26 -11.59
C TYR A 482 -27.85 -12.63 -12.58
N PHE A 483 -28.24 -13.02 -13.78
CA PHE A 483 -27.39 -13.34 -14.91
C PHE A 483 -27.48 -12.24 -15.97
N MET A 484 -26.33 -11.85 -16.57
CA MET A 484 -26.33 -10.90 -17.69
C MET A 484 -26.72 -11.61 -18.98
N ASP A 485 -27.93 -11.34 -19.45
CA ASP A 485 -28.38 -11.78 -20.76
C ASP A 485 -27.76 -10.88 -21.85
N ASN A 486 -26.78 -11.41 -22.55
CA ASN A 486 -26.04 -10.67 -23.57
C ASN A 486 -26.90 -10.30 -24.79
N LEU A 487 -27.99 -11.04 -25.04
CA LEU A 487 -28.92 -10.72 -26.14
C LEU A 487 -29.81 -9.56 -25.77
N LYS A 488 -30.34 -9.56 -24.55
CA LYS A 488 -31.20 -8.50 -24.01
C LYS A 488 -30.43 -7.31 -23.46
N LYS A 489 -29.10 -7.42 -23.29
CA LYS A 489 -28.23 -6.43 -22.65
C LYS A 489 -28.72 -5.96 -21.27
N THR A 490 -29.30 -6.88 -20.51
CA THR A 490 -29.87 -6.62 -19.17
C THR A 490 -29.65 -7.81 -18.24
N TYR A 491 -29.71 -7.54 -16.94
CA TYR A 491 -29.66 -8.61 -15.93
C TYR A 491 -31.04 -9.24 -15.76
N VAL A 492 -31.10 -10.55 -15.84
CA VAL A 492 -32.30 -11.36 -15.58
C VAL A 492 -32.07 -12.23 -14.36
N PRO A 493 -33.11 -12.58 -13.56
CA PRO A 493 -32.99 -13.49 -12.42
C PRO A 493 -32.35 -14.81 -12.86
N LEU A 494 -31.35 -15.28 -12.12
CA LEU A 494 -30.70 -16.57 -12.35
C LEU A 494 -31.59 -17.69 -11.78
N THR A 495 -32.44 -18.23 -12.64
CA THR A 495 -33.28 -19.37 -12.30
C THR A 495 -32.48 -20.68 -12.31
N LYS A 496 -33.03 -21.75 -11.67
CA LYS A 496 -32.42 -23.08 -11.71
C LYS A 496 -32.20 -23.57 -13.16
N GLY A 497 -33.20 -23.39 -14.04
CA GLY A 497 -33.07 -23.82 -15.44
C GLY A 497 -31.95 -23.07 -16.19
N LEU A 498 -31.82 -21.77 -15.97
CA LEU A 498 -30.74 -20.99 -16.55
C LEU A 498 -29.35 -21.40 -15.98
N TYR A 499 -29.29 -21.70 -14.68
CA TYR A 499 -28.10 -22.23 -14.04
C TYR A 499 -27.67 -23.57 -14.65
N ASP A 500 -28.62 -24.50 -14.82
CA ASP A 500 -28.38 -25.82 -15.40
C ASP A 500 -27.86 -25.71 -16.85
N GLN A 501 -28.42 -24.82 -17.68
CA GLN A 501 -27.94 -24.54 -19.04
C GLN A 501 -26.48 -23.96 -19.06
N ILE A 502 -26.15 -23.11 -18.08
CA ILE A 502 -24.80 -22.61 -17.92
C ILE A 502 -23.84 -23.73 -17.54
N MET A 503 -24.22 -24.59 -16.61
CA MET A 503 -23.39 -25.71 -16.15
C MET A 503 -23.20 -26.77 -17.22
N LEU A 504 -24.18 -26.94 -18.13
CA LEU A 504 -24.10 -27.85 -19.31
C LEU A 504 -23.28 -27.22 -20.46
N GLY A 505 -22.90 -25.95 -20.35
CA GLY A 505 -22.14 -25.25 -21.39
C GLY A 505 -22.99 -24.78 -22.59
N GLU A 506 -24.30 -24.86 -22.49
CA GLU A 506 -25.24 -24.38 -23.50
C GLU A 506 -25.27 -22.85 -23.56
N ILE A 507 -25.00 -22.21 -22.41
CA ILE A 507 -24.82 -20.76 -22.28
C ILE A 507 -23.42 -20.52 -21.78
N LYS A 508 -22.62 -19.75 -22.52
CA LYS A 508 -21.26 -19.36 -22.13
C LYS A 508 -21.31 -18.16 -21.19
N LEU A 509 -20.62 -18.28 -20.03
CA LEU A 509 -20.34 -17.19 -19.13
C LEU A 509 -19.37 -16.19 -19.72
#